data_9e989bd2f276d4730486cf1ab58386fe
#
_entry.id   9e989bd2f276d4730486cf1ab58386fe
#
_cell.length_a   1.000
_cell.length_b   1.000
_cell.length_c   1.000
_cell.angle_alpha   90.00
_cell.angle_beta   90.00
_cell.angle_gamma   90.00
#
_symmetry.space_group_name_H-M   'P 1'
#
loop_
_entity.id
_entity.type
_entity.pdbx_description
1 polymer ?
#
loop_
_entity_poly.entity_id
_entity_poly.type
_entity_poly.pdbx_seq_one_letter_code
_entity_poly.pdbx_strand_id
1 'polypeptide(L)'
;LITTDGTTLLGADDKAGIAEIMTALENILAANAPHGKLCIAFTPDEEIGAGVDHFDVAKFGADCAYTLDGGEEGEIAYETFNACSAELHFDGLSVHPGSSKDTMINAALVAMEYNALLPAGDIPRLTEGYEGFFHLTDMEGSMAKATLRYIIRDHDRDKFEQRKARFTKIAAYLNEKYGDCISLSPVSYT
;
A
#
# COMPACT_ATOMS: atom_id res chain seq x y z
N LEU A 1 -24.16 14.60 -15.25
CA LEU A 1 -23.62 13.93 -14.07
C LEU A 1 -24.45 12.68 -13.80
N ILE A 2 -23.78 11.53 -13.70
CA ILE A 2 -24.40 10.24 -13.33
C ILE A 2 -24.00 9.95 -11.88
N THR A 3 -24.97 9.64 -11.04
CA THR A 3 -24.75 9.35 -9.62
C THR A 3 -25.60 8.16 -9.18
N THR A 4 -25.24 7.52 -8.06
CA THR A 4 -26.12 6.54 -7.39
C THR A 4 -27.14 7.25 -6.51
N ASP A 5 -28.10 6.51 -6.00
CA ASP A 5 -29.02 6.96 -4.95
C ASP A 5 -28.42 6.92 -3.54
N GLY A 6 -27.14 6.53 -3.43
CA GLY A 6 -26.40 6.42 -2.18
C GLY A 6 -26.54 5.08 -1.45
N THR A 7 -27.28 4.12 -2.00
CA THR A 7 -27.44 2.79 -1.38
C THR A 7 -26.34 1.82 -1.80
N THR A 8 -25.68 2.07 -2.93
CA THR A 8 -24.58 1.27 -3.46
C THR A 8 -23.48 2.17 -4.04
N LEU A 9 -22.30 1.61 -4.27
CA LEU A 9 -21.27 2.24 -5.08
C LEU A 9 -21.75 2.41 -6.52
N LEU A 10 -21.23 3.43 -7.23
CA LEU A 10 -21.54 3.65 -8.65
C LEU A 10 -21.08 2.45 -9.51
N GLY A 11 -19.98 1.81 -9.12
CA GLY A 11 -19.44 0.64 -9.81
C GLY A 11 -18.79 0.98 -11.15
N ALA A 12 -18.37 2.23 -11.36
CA ALA A 12 -17.63 2.63 -12.55
C ALA A 12 -16.20 2.10 -12.55
N ASP A 13 -15.65 1.91 -11.40
CA ASP A 13 -14.34 1.32 -11.15
C ASP A 13 -14.45 -0.22 -11.08
N ASP A 14 -13.87 -0.98 -12.06
CA ASP A 14 -13.34 -0.38 -13.32
C ASP A 14 -14.15 -0.84 -14.56
N LYS A 15 -15.46 -0.79 -14.49
CA LYS A 15 -16.33 -1.07 -15.66
C LYS A 15 -16.20 -0.01 -16.76
N ALA A 16 -15.73 1.21 -16.39
CA ALA A 16 -15.44 2.25 -17.36
C ALA A 16 -14.30 1.83 -18.27
N GLY A 17 -13.17 1.37 -17.73
CA GLY A 17 -12.04 0.87 -18.51
C GLY A 17 -12.41 -0.35 -19.37
N ILE A 18 -13.26 -1.25 -18.90
CA ILE A 18 -13.80 -2.34 -19.74
C ILE A 18 -14.55 -1.77 -20.96
N ALA A 19 -15.41 -0.78 -20.74
CA ALA A 19 -16.19 -0.16 -21.83
C ALA A 19 -15.27 0.57 -22.83
N GLU A 20 -14.25 1.26 -22.35
CA GLU A 20 -13.26 1.95 -23.18
C GLU A 20 -12.47 0.97 -24.06
N ILE A 21 -11.94 -0.11 -23.47
CA ILE A 21 -11.20 -1.15 -24.20
C ILE A 21 -12.08 -1.76 -25.31
N MET A 22 -13.32 -2.14 -24.97
CA MET A 22 -14.21 -2.78 -25.95
C MET A 22 -14.64 -1.82 -27.05
N THR A 23 -14.91 -0.56 -26.73
CA THR A 23 -15.26 0.47 -27.70
C THR A 23 -14.09 0.80 -28.63
N ALA A 24 -12.87 0.91 -28.07
CA ALA A 24 -11.68 1.12 -28.88
C ALA A 24 -11.45 -0.02 -29.88
N LEU A 25 -11.63 -1.27 -29.43
CA LEU A 25 -11.54 -2.44 -30.31
C LEU A 25 -12.58 -2.41 -31.45
N GLU A 26 -13.83 -2.14 -31.12
CA GLU A 26 -14.89 -2.00 -32.13
C GLU A 26 -14.55 -0.93 -33.18
N ASN A 27 -14.08 0.23 -32.73
CA ASN A 27 -13.71 1.34 -33.63
C ASN A 27 -12.53 0.98 -34.55
N ILE A 28 -11.50 0.31 -34.01
CA ILE A 28 -10.33 -0.14 -34.80
C ILE A 28 -10.79 -1.11 -35.91
N LEU A 29 -11.61 -2.09 -35.55
CA LEU A 29 -12.11 -3.09 -36.52
C LEU A 29 -13.07 -2.49 -37.54
N ALA A 30 -13.98 -1.62 -37.13
CA ALA A 30 -14.95 -0.97 -38.01
C ALA A 30 -14.25 -0.03 -39.00
N ALA A 31 -13.21 0.68 -38.58
CA ALA A 31 -12.41 1.54 -39.45
C ALA A 31 -11.41 0.78 -40.30
N ASN A 32 -11.26 -0.54 -40.14
CA ASN A 32 -10.19 -1.34 -40.75
C ASN A 32 -8.82 -0.66 -40.60
N ALA A 33 -8.58 -0.07 -39.40
CA ALA A 33 -7.35 0.65 -39.09
C ALA A 33 -6.16 -0.32 -39.04
N PRO A 34 -4.96 0.07 -39.47
CA PRO A 34 -3.77 -0.75 -39.32
C PRO A 34 -3.48 -0.98 -37.82
N HIS A 35 -3.36 -2.22 -37.40
CA HIS A 35 -2.99 -2.58 -36.04
C HIS A 35 -2.14 -3.84 -35.99
N GLY A 36 -1.34 -3.98 -34.93
CA GLY A 36 -0.66 -5.22 -34.60
C GLY A 36 -1.60 -6.24 -33.92
N LYS A 37 -1.02 -7.25 -33.28
CA LYS A 37 -1.79 -8.20 -32.45
C LYS A 37 -2.34 -7.46 -31.24
N LEU A 38 -3.65 -7.51 -31.06
CA LEU A 38 -4.33 -6.99 -29.88
C LEU A 38 -4.63 -8.14 -28.91
N CYS A 39 -4.12 -8.04 -27.69
CA CYS A 39 -4.38 -8.96 -26.60
C CYS A 39 -5.16 -8.20 -25.54
N ILE A 40 -6.28 -8.77 -25.09
CA ILE A 40 -7.13 -8.14 -24.07
C ILE A 40 -7.23 -9.10 -22.88
N ALA A 41 -7.09 -8.56 -21.67
CA ALA A 41 -7.28 -9.30 -20.44
C ALA A 41 -8.07 -8.47 -19.45
N PHE A 42 -8.90 -9.15 -18.66
CA PHE A 42 -9.61 -8.62 -17.49
C PHE A 42 -9.26 -9.53 -16.32
N THR A 43 -8.79 -8.94 -15.23
CA THR A 43 -8.41 -9.69 -14.03
C THR A 43 -9.38 -9.38 -12.90
N PRO A 44 -9.81 -10.37 -12.11
CA PRO A 44 -10.60 -10.16 -10.90
C PRO A 44 -9.69 -9.79 -9.72
N ASP A 45 -10.29 -9.42 -8.60
CA ASP A 45 -9.60 -9.28 -7.30
C ASP A 45 -8.50 -8.21 -7.24
N GLU A 46 -8.61 -7.14 -8.07
CA GLU A 46 -7.68 -6.02 -8.03
C GLU A 46 -7.68 -5.34 -6.67
N GLU A 47 -8.85 -5.07 -6.09
CA GLU A 47 -9.07 -4.37 -4.81
C GLU A 47 -8.43 -5.05 -3.58
N ILE A 48 -8.09 -6.30 -3.69
CA ILE A 48 -7.36 -7.06 -2.67
C ILE A 48 -5.91 -7.35 -3.05
N GLY A 49 -5.41 -6.75 -4.17
CA GLY A 49 -4.05 -6.89 -4.66
C GLY A 49 -3.74 -8.27 -5.28
N ALA A 50 -4.74 -9.07 -5.64
CA ALA A 50 -4.57 -10.42 -6.16
C ALA A 50 -4.79 -10.54 -7.68
N GLY A 51 -5.07 -9.43 -8.36
CA GLY A 51 -5.46 -9.41 -9.77
C GLY A 51 -4.49 -10.07 -10.74
N VAL A 52 -3.21 -10.12 -10.40
CA VAL A 52 -2.16 -10.68 -11.26
C VAL A 52 -1.58 -12.01 -10.77
N ASP A 53 -2.02 -12.53 -9.65
CA ASP A 53 -1.44 -13.73 -9.01
C ASP A 53 -1.41 -14.97 -9.91
N HIS A 54 -2.41 -15.07 -10.80
CA HIS A 54 -2.54 -16.19 -11.74
C HIS A 54 -2.41 -15.78 -13.19
N PHE A 55 -1.94 -14.56 -13.47
CA PHE A 55 -1.82 -14.03 -14.81
C PHE A 55 -0.54 -14.53 -15.50
N ASP A 56 -0.70 -15.34 -16.53
CA ASP A 56 0.42 -15.88 -17.32
C ASP A 56 0.85 -14.89 -18.39
N VAL A 57 1.80 -14.02 -18.05
CA VAL A 57 2.36 -12.99 -18.94
C VAL A 57 2.95 -13.61 -20.24
N ALA A 58 3.64 -14.76 -20.12
CA ALA A 58 4.27 -15.41 -21.26
C ALA A 58 3.22 -15.95 -22.25
N LYS A 59 2.14 -16.53 -21.74
CA LYS A 59 1.01 -17.00 -22.54
C LYS A 59 0.21 -15.86 -23.15
N PHE A 60 0.08 -14.74 -22.45
CA PHE A 60 -0.58 -13.54 -22.98
C PHE A 60 0.15 -12.99 -24.19
N GLY A 61 1.47 -12.98 -24.20
CA GLY A 61 2.32 -12.80 -25.37
C GLY A 61 2.15 -11.45 -26.04
N ALA A 62 2.04 -10.38 -25.28
CA ALA A 62 2.08 -9.00 -25.73
C ALA A 62 3.47 -8.41 -25.50
N ASP A 63 3.92 -7.51 -26.37
CA ASP A 63 5.21 -6.82 -26.26
C ASP A 63 5.14 -5.64 -25.29
N CYS A 64 3.96 -5.02 -25.15
CA CYS A 64 3.66 -3.95 -24.19
C CYS A 64 2.18 -4.05 -23.77
N ALA A 65 1.85 -3.42 -22.66
CA ALA A 65 0.49 -3.36 -22.16
C ALA A 65 0.13 -1.95 -21.68
N TYR A 66 -1.15 -1.63 -21.80
CA TYR A 66 -1.77 -0.46 -21.19
C TYR A 66 -2.79 -0.96 -20.17
N THR A 67 -2.75 -0.42 -18.97
CA THR A 67 -3.75 -0.66 -17.93
C THR A 67 -4.68 0.54 -17.88
N LEU A 68 -5.98 0.28 -17.99
CA LEU A 68 -7.02 1.30 -17.89
C LEU A 68 -7.70 1.11 -16.54
N ASP A 69 -7.35 1.96 -15.57
CA ASP A 69 -7.82 1.84 -14.20
C ASP A 69 -7.73 3.19 -13.47
N GLY A 70 -8.84 3.92 -13.44
CA GLY A 70 -8.94 5.19 -12.74
C GLY A 70 -8.16 6.35 -13.34
N GLY A 71 -8.08 7.45 -12.58
CA GLY A 71 -7.42 8.69 -12.97
C GLY A 71 -8.35 9.73 -13.59
N GLU A 72 -7.77 10.88 -13.93
CA GLU A 72 -8.50 11.96 -14.59
C GLU A 72 -8.54 11.74 -16.11
N GLU A 73 -9.56 12.31 -16.77
CA GLU A 73 -9.69 12.24 -18.23
C GLU A 73 -8.45 12.83 -18.91
N GLY A 74 -7.81 12.02 -19.76
CA GLY A 74 -6.62 12.41 -20.51
C GLY A 74 -5.30 12.21 -19.77
N GLU A 75 -5.32 11.70 -18.55
CA GLU A 75 -4.12 11.34 -17.79
C GLU A 75 -3.50 10.05 -18.37
N ILE A 76 -2.17 10.07 -18.50
CA ILE A 76 -1.37 8.89 -18.83
C ILE A 76 -0.27 8.76 -17.79
N ALA A 77 -0.38 7.77 -16.92
CA ALA A 77 0.68 7.40 -16.00
C ALA A 77 1.69 6.46 -16.69
N TYR A 78 2.95 6.87 -16.74
CA TYR A 78 4.03 6.10 -17.37
C TYR A 78 5.18 5.80 -16.40
N GLU A 79 4.99 6.13 -15.14
CA GLU A 79 5.93 5.89 -14.06
C GLU A 79 5.27 5.10 -12.95
N THR A 80 6.06 4.36 -12.20
CA THR A 80 5.60 3.56 -11.05
C THR A 80 6.38 3.96 -9.80
N PHE A 81 5.93 3.46 -8.67
CA PHE A 81 6.58 3.64 -7.38
C PHE A 81 6.85 2.29 -6.71
N ASN A 82 7.74 2.29 -5.72
CA ASN A 82 7.95 1.14 -4.87
C ASN A 82 7.06 1.27 -3.64
N ALA A 83 6.31 0.23 -3.30
CA ALA A 83 5.46 0.19 -2.12
C ALA A 83 5.59 -1.15 -1.38
N CYS A 84 5.33 -1.12 -0.10
CA CYS A 84 5.15 -2.31 0.71
C CYS A 84 4.27 -2.02 1.92
N SER A 85 3.57 -3.04 2.39
CA SER A 85 2.91 -3.04 3.69
C SER A 85 3.85 -3.55 4.77
N ALA A 86 3.72 -3.03 5.98
CA ALA A 86 4.47 -3.46 7.14
C ALA A 86 3.57 -3.46 8.37
N GLU A 87 3.65 -4.52 9.16
CA GLU A 87 2.90 -4.65 10.41
C GLU A 87 3.84 -4.88 11.57
N LEU A 88 3.66 -4.09 12.62
CA LEU A 88 4.41 -4.18 13.88
C LEU A 88 3.48 -4.63 14.98
N HIS A 89 3.92 -5.61 15.74
CA HIS A 89 3.25 -6.07 16.93
C HIS A 89 4.08 -5.68 18.17
N PHE A 90 3.40 -5.18 19.17
CA PHE A 90 3.99 -4.74 20.43
C PHE A 90 3.40 -5.58 21.56
N ASP A 91 4.26 -6.23 22.33
CA ASP A 91 3.89 -7.00 23.51
C ASP A 91 4.27 -6.23 24.78
N GLY A 92 3.30 -5.93 25.60
CA GLY A 92 3.47 -5.22 26.87
C GLY A 92 3.64 -6.17 28.06
N LEU A 93 4.26 -5.66 29.11
CA LEU A 93 4.31 -6.33 30.41
C LEU A 93 3.41 -5.58 31.40
N SER A 94 2.25 -6.15 31.65
CA SER A 94 1.26 -5.60 32.56
C SER A 94 1.62 -5.96 34.01
N VAL A 95 1.76 -4.96 34.83
CA VAL A 95 1.96 -5.11 36.32
C VAL A 95 1.08 -4.10 37.05
N HIS A 96 0.88 -4.30 38.36
CA HIS A 96 0.07 -3.38 39.16
C HIS A 96 0.67 -1.97 39.13
N PRO A 97 -0.11 -0.91 38.85
CA PRO A 97 0.41 0.46 38.70
C PRO A 97 1.21 0.96 39.92
N GLY A 98 0.85 0.57 41.11
CA GLY A 98 1.56 0.98 42.34
C GLY A 98 2.96 0.38 42.51
N SER A 99 3.33 -0.63 41.70
CA SER A 99 4.65 -1.30 41.71
C SER A 99 5.27 -1.43 40.31
N SER A 100 4.88 -0.54 39.43
CA SER A 100 5.21 -0.63 38.00
C SER A 100 6.52 0.02 37.59
N LYS A 101 7.16 0.76 38.50
CA LYS A 101 8.40 1.48 38.23
C LYS A 101 9.48 0.52 37.70
N ASP A 102 10.08 0.88 36.58
CA ASP A 102 11.17 0.15 35.90
C ASP A 102 10.83 -1.31 35.52
N THR A 103 9.52 -1.67 35.53
CA THR A 103 9.07 -3.04 35.23
C THR A 103 7.97 -3.05 34.16
N MET A 104 7.00 -2.14 34.23
CA MET A 104 5.88 -2.11 33.30
C MET A 104 6.32 -1.73 31.88
N ILE A 105 5.87 -2.49 30.90
CA ILE A 105 5.96 -2.13 29.48
C ILE A 105 4.53 -1.94 28.96
N ASN A 106 4.18 -0.71 28.63
CA ASN A 106 2.87 -0.40 28.05
C ASN A 106 2.97 -0.41 26.52
N ALA A 107 2.45 -1.46 25.90
CA ALA A 107 2.53 -1.67 24.44
C ALA A 107 1.99 -0.48 23.64
N ALA A 108 0.87 0.13 24.06
CA ALA A 108 0.31 1.28 23.37
C ALA A 108 1.26 2.50 23.41
N LEU A 109 1.93 2.74 24.54
CA LEU A 109 2.89 3.85 24.65
C LEU A 109 4.16 3.60 23.84
N VAL A 110 4.64 2.34 23.78
CA VAL A 110 5.79 1.97 22.95
C VAL A 110 5.43 2.12 21.46
N ALA A 111 4.22 1.74 21.07
CA ALA A 111 3.74 1.95 19.69
C ALA A 111 3.66 3.44 19.32
N MET A 112 3.20 4.30 20.22
CA MET A 112 3.19 5.75 20.01
C MET A 112 4.63 6.31 19.90
N GLU A 113 5.55 5.84 20.74
CA GLU A 113 6.97 6.24 20.68
C GLU A 113 7.60 5.78 19.34
N TYR A 114 7.31 4.56 18.89
CA TYR A 114 7.74 4.08 17.58
C TYR A 114 7.32 5.02 16.47
N ASN A 115 6.04 5.38 16.40
CA ASN A 115 5.53 6.30 15.40
C ASN A 115 6.19 7.69 15.49
N ALA A 116 6.48 8.17 16.71
CA ALA A 116 7.12 9.48 16.91
C ALA A 116 8.61 9.51 16.48
N LEU A 117 9.27 8.36 16.35
CA LEU A 117 10.65 8.25 15.85
C LEU A 117 10.75 8.21 14.33
N LEU A 118 9.64 8.01 13.63
CA LEU A 118 9.58 8.18 12.18
C LEU A 118 9.64 9.67 11.82
N PRO A 119 10.19 10.03 10.64
CA PRO A 119 10.26 11.43 10.22
C PRO A 119 8.86 12.04 10.12
N ALA A 120 8.58 13.05 10.90
CA ALA A 120 7.26 13.67 10.98
C ALA A 120 6.79 14.33 9.66
N GLY A 121 7.73 14.68 8.77
CA GLY A 121 7.43 15.22 7.44
C GLY A 121 7.11 14.16 6.39
N ASP A 122 7.52 12.91 6.61
CA ASP A 122 7.40 11.84 5.63
C ASP A 122 6.04 11.12 5.77
N ILE A 123 4.96 11.87 5.63
CA ILE A 123 3.58 11.37 5.68
C ILE A 123 2.80 11.86 4.46
N PRO A 124 1.77 11.14 3.96
CA PRO A 124 1.05 11.51 2.73
C PRO A 124 0.53 12.94 2.70
N ARG A 125 0.13 13.48 3.85
CA ARG A 125 -0.38 14.84 3.96
C ARG A 125 0.67 15.93 3.69
N LEU A 126 1.96 15.62 3.86
CA LEU A 126 3.06 16.58 3.79
C LEU A 126 4.05 16.28 2.66
N THR A 127 3.74 15.30 1.81
CA THR A 127 4.58 14.89 0.68
C THR A 127 3.87 15.13 -0.65
N GLU A 128 4.64 15.43 -1.68
CA GLU A 128 4.15 15.66 -3.04
C GLU A 128 5.12 15.09 -4.10
N GLY A 129 4.66 14.95 -5.33
CA GLY A 129 5.47 14.49 -6.47
C GLY A 129 6.14 13.15 -6.19
N TYR A 130 7.47 13.12 -6.27
CA TYR A 130 8.30 11.91 -6.08
C TYR A 130 8.74 11.66 -4.62
N GLU A 131 8.20 12.39 -3.67
CA GLU A 131 8.55 12.20 -2.26
C GLU A 131 7.91 10.92 -1.72
N GLY A 132 8.71 10.16 -0.97
CA GLY A 132 8.23 8.96 -0.31
C GLY A 132 7.72 9.23 1.10
N PHE A 133 6.97 8.28 1.65
CA PHE A 133 6.33 8.44 2.96
C PHE A 133 6.20 7.14 3.75
N PHE A 134 5.87 7.29 5.04
CA PHE A 134 5.34 6.26 5.93
C PHE A 134 3.88 6.61 6.22
N HIS A 135 2.95 5.81 5.77
CA HIS A 135 1.53 6.01 6.03
C HIS A 135 1.03 5.03 7.06
N LEU A 136 0.78 5.50 8.28
CA LEU A 136 0.07 4.73 9.30
C LEU A 136 -1.39 4.58 8.85
N THR A 137 -1.80 3.37 8.50
CA THR A 137 -3.14 3.07 8.00
C THR A 137 -4.06 2.60 9.10
N ASP A 138 -3.50 1.92 10.12
CA ASP A 138 -4.29 1.40 11.22
C ASP A 138 -3.46 1.32 12.50
N MET A 139 -4.13 1.51 13.63
CA MET A 139 -3.55 1.42 14.97
C MET A 139 -4.56 0.82 15.93
N GLU A 140 -4.23 -0.34 16.47
CA GLU A 140 -4.96 -0.97 17.55
C GLU A 140 -4.06 -1.07 18.78
N GLY A 141 -4.60 -0.87 19.97
CA GLY A 141 -3.75 -0.96 21.13
C GLY A 141 -4.42 -0.96 22.48
N SER A 142 -3.76 -1.66 23.39
CA SER A 142 -3.99 -1.67 24.82
C SER A 142 -2.66 -1.62 25.56
N MET A 143 -2.68 -1.66 26.88
CA MET A 143 -1.46 -1.78 27.69
C MET A 143 -0.73 -3.10 27.41
N ALA A 144 -1.46 -4.19 27.15
CA ALA A 144 -0.88 -5.52 26.98
C ALA A 144 -0.39 -5.79 25.57
N LYS A 145 -1.07 -5.27 24.56
CA LYS A 145 -0.73 -5.48 23.13
C LYS A 145 -1.09 -4.27 22.31
N ALA A 146 -0.29 -4.00 21.28
CA ALA A 146 -0.64 -3.03 20.26
C ALA A 146 -0.17 -3.53 18.88
N THR A 147 -0.80 -3.02 17.84
CA THR A 147 -0.44 -3.28 16.44
C THR A 147 -0.47 -1.97 15.67
N LEU A 148 0.55 -1.73 14.85
CA LEU A 148 0.59 -0.65 13.88
C LEU A 148 0.72 -1.22 12.50
N ARG A 149 -0.10 -0.73 11.55
CA ARG A 149 -0.03 -1.09 10.12
C ARG A 149 0.36 0.12 9.30
N TYR A 150 1.33 -0.09 8.42
CA TYR A 150 1.88 0.97 7.56
C TYR A 150 1.90 0.56 6.10
N ILE A 151 1.75 1.56 5.24
CA ILE A 151 2.24 1.52 3.87
C ILE A 151 3.51 2.37 3.82
N ILE A 152 4.58 1.81 3.26
CA ILE A 152 5.85 2.51 2.99
C ILE A 152 5.95 2.65 1.48
N ARG A 153 6.16 3.87 1.00
CA ARG A 153 6.23 4.18 -0.44
C ARG A 153 7.41 5.11 -0.74
N ASP A 154 8.05 4.89 -1.88
CA ASP A 154 8.99 5.83 -2.47
C ASP A 154 9.13 5.55 -3.97
N HIS A 155 9.32 6.59 -4.78
CA HIS A 155 9.56 6.43 -6.21
C HIS A 155 10.99 5.94 -6.49
N ASP A 156 11.95 6.41 -5.70
CA ASP A 156 13.36 5.99 -5.78
C ASP A 156 13.59 4.68 -5.02
N ARG A 157 14.15 3.69 -5.69
CA ARG A 157 14.41 2.36 -5.12
C ARG A 157 15.36 2.39 -3.93
N ASP A 158 16.43 3.18 -4.03
CA ASP A 158 17.43 3.24 -2.96
C ASP A 158 16.88 3.95 -1.72
N LYS A 159 16.09 5.01 -1.91
CA LYS A 159 15.38 5.68 -0.81
C LYS A 159 14.33 4.76 -0.19
N PHE A 160 13.62 3.98 -0.98
CA PHE A 160 12.67 2.99 -0.49
C PHE A 160 13.35 1.97 0.43
N GLU A 161 14.48 1.40 0.02
CA GLU A 161 15.26 0.47 0.85
C GLU A 161 15.80 1.16 2.12
N GLN A 162 16.21 2.42 2.04
CA GLN A 162 16.60 3.20 3.22
C GLN A 162 15.43 3.42 4.19
N ARG A 163 14.22 3.65 3.68
CA ARG A 163 13.00 3.75 4.51
C ARG A 163 12.73 2.45 5.25
N LYS A 164 12.77 1.32 4.58
CA LYS A 164 12.61 -0.02 5.18
C LYS A 164 13.67 -0.29 6.25
N ALA A 165 14.92 0.04 5.94
CA ALA A 165 16.02 -0.11 6.89
C ALA A 165 15.83 0.78 8.13
N ARG A 166 15.36 2.03 7.96
CA ARG A 166 15.02 2.92 9.09
C ARG A 166 13.89 2.34 9.94
N PHE A 167 12.84 1.85 9.31
CA PHE A 167 11.70 1.23 9.95
C PHE A 167 12.14 0.07 10.88
N THR A 168 12.98 -0.82 10.36
CA THR A 168 13.56 -1.93 11.12
C THR A 168 14.51 -1.46 12.25
N LYS A 169 15.33 -0.43 11.99
CA LYS A 169 16.26 0.11 13.01
C LYS A 169 15.55 0.73 14.20
N ILE A 170 14.40 1.38 13.99
CA ILE A 170 13.62 1.94 15.09
C ILE A 170 13.07 0.80 15.98
N ALA A 171 12.57 -0.28 15.39
CA ALA A 171 12.12 -1.44 16.13
C ALA A 171 13.25 -2.07 16.95
N ALA A 172 14.43 -2.23 16.36
CA ALA A 172 15.61 -2.74 17.06
C ALA A 172 16.04 -1.84 18.23
N TYR A 173 16.06 -0.51 18.02
CA TYR A 173 16.38 0.46 19.09
C TYR A 173 15.40 0.38 20.27
N LEU A 174 14.11 0.30 19.98
CA LEU A 174 13.11 0.19 21.05
C LEU A 174 13.13 -1.17 21.73
N ASN A 175 13.47 -2.24 21.01
CA ASN A 175 13.71 -3.56 21.63
C ASN A 175 14.92 -3.55 22.56
N GLU A 176 15.98 -2.84 22.21
CA GLU A 176 17.12 -2.64 23.10
C GLU A 176 16.71 -1.86 24.39
N LYS A 177 15.83 -0.86 24.22
CA LYS A 177 15.34 0.00 25.33
C LYS A 177 14.37 -0.70 26.27
N TYR A 178 13.44 -1.51 25.73
CA TYR A 178 12.31 -2.08 26.48
C TYR A 178 12.38 -3.60 26.65
N GLY A 179 13.36 -4.28 25.99
CA GLY A 179 13.46 -5.74 25.95
C GLY A 179 12.49 -6.34 24.94
N ASP A 180 12.98 -6.99 23.93
CA ASP A 180 12.35 -7.75 22.81
C ASP A 180 10.80 -7.74 22.73
N CYS A 181 10.20 -6.55 22.86
CA CYS A 181 8.76 -6.38 22.92
C CYS A 181 8.12 -6.01 21.59
N ILE A 182 8.91 -5.82 20.52
CA ILE A 182 8.43 -5.47 19.18
C ILE A 182 8.83 -6.54 18.19
N SER A 183 7.85 -7.08 17.48
CA SER A 183 8.07 -7.94 16.32
C SER A 183 7.53 -7.30 15.04
N LEU A 184 8.24 -7.51 13.95
CA LEU A 184 7.87 -7.02 12.63
C LEU A 184 7.44 -8.22 11.78
N SER A 185 6.24 -8.19 11.25
CA SER A 185 5.79 -9.15 10.25
C SER A 185 6.55 -8.96 8.94
N PRO A 186 6.73 -10.04 8.14
CA PRO A 186 7.36 -9.92 6.84
C PRO A 186 6.72 -8.82 6.02
N VAL A 187 7.56 -7.96 5.44
CA VAL A 187 7.12 -6.88 4.57
C VAL A 187 6.59 -7.50 3.27
N SER A 188 5.30 -7.38 2.99
CA SER A 188 4.76 -7.77 1.69
C SER A 188 4.88 -6.61 0.70
N TYR A 189 5.29 -6.92 -0.53
CA TYR A 189 5.31 -5.96 -1.63
C TYR A 189 3.92 -5.93 -2.28
N THR A 190 3.43 -4.75 -2.52
CA THR A 190 2.20 -4.51 -3.29
C THR A 190 2.54 -3.90 -4.63
#